data_339f2d5c379afe85a8aad60c3e9a134b
#
_entry.id   339f2d5c379afe85a8aad60c3e9a134b
#
_cell.length_a   1.000
_cell.length_b   1.000
_cell.length_c   1.000
_cell.angle_alpha   90.00
_cell.angle_beta   90.00
_cell.angle_gamma   90.00
#
_symmetry.space_group_name_H-M   'P 1'
#
loop_
_entity.id
_entity.type
_entity.pdbx_description
1 polymer ?
#
loop_
_entity_poly.entity_id
_entity_poly.type
_entity_poly.pdbx_seq_one_letter_code
_entity_poly.pdbx_strand_id
1 'polypeptide(L)'
;KIRCNKSGKMADGTLYEWIDSHTKKSYQAKKSRNKGSAWEADIIHHLRDMGYTECVSARGESKFTDNNKVDIIDRSGKLPINIQAKHTANTPAYFKIENSCPYKDKSFVLCWKKAPTEGSVSPGAIAMIPMDFFYTLLECYSKSNNLI
;
A
#
# COMPACT_ATOMS: atom_id res chain seq x y z
N LYS A 1 36.18 -13.85 -14.59
CA LYS A 1 35.16 -13.48 -13.55
C LYS A 1 35.90 -13.02 -12.30
N ILE A 2 35.89 -11.76 -12.03
CA ILE A 2 36.50 -11.16 -10.85
C ILE A 2 35.57 -11.36 -9.67
N ARG A 3 36.03 -12.01 -8.60
CA ARG A 3 35.21 -12.18 -7.39
C ARG A 3 35.38 -10.98 -6.46
N CYS A 4 34.27 -10.36 -6.12
CA CYS A 4 34.22 -9.34 -5.08
C CYS A 4 34.17 -9.98 -3.69
N ASN A 5 34.84 -9.39 -2.70
CA ASN A 5 34.60 -9.74 -1.32
C ASN A 5 33.26 -9.19 -0.83
N LYS A 6 32.80 -9.63 0.34
CA LYS A 6 31.50 -9.21 0.92
C LYS A 6 31.39 -7.68 1.16
N SER A 7 32.48 -6.95 1.14
CA SER A 7 32.51 -5.49 1.35
C SER A 7 32.37 -4.68 0.07
N GLY A 8 32.28 -5.31 -1.10
CA GLY A 8 32.13 -4.61 -2.37
C GLY A 8 33.43 -3.95 -2.90
N LYS A 9 34.59 -4.33 -2.36
CA LYS A 9 35.90 -3.83 -2.81
C LYS A 9 36.67 -4.91 -3.55
N MET A 10 37.42 -4.51 -4.58
CA MET A 10 38.46 -5.35 -5.17
C MET A 10 39.62 -5.54 -4.23
N ALA A 11 40.47 -6.56 -4.50
CA ALA A 11 41.70 -6.77 -3.77
C ALA A 11 42.66 -5.57 -3.81
N ASP A 12 42.58 -4.76 -4.86
CA ASP A 12 43.33 -3.51 -5.07
C ASP A 12 42.66 -2.27 -4.43
N GLY A 13 41.51 -2.44 -3.77
CA GLY A 13 40.76 -1.35 -3.13
C GLY A 13 39.75 -0.63 -4.01
N THR A 14 39.63 -0.98 -5.30
CA THR A 14 38.68 -0.35 -6.25
C THR A 14 37.25 -0.76 -5.94
N LEU A 15 36.32 0.19 -5.95
CA LEU A 15 34.90 -0.07 -5.73
C LEU A 15 34.22 -0.68 -6.96
N TYR A 16 33.41 -1.72 -6.75
CA TYR A 16 32.58 -2.33 -7.81
C TYR A 16 31.28 -1.57 -8.03
N GLU A 17 31.31 -0.44 -8.68
CA GLU A 17 30.10 0.35 -8.90
C GLU A 17 29.04 -0.38 -9.74
N TRP A 18 29.44 -1.15 -10.76
CA TRP A 18 28.50 -1.84 -11.65
C TRP A 18 27.81 -3.07 -11.02
N ILE A 19 28.51 -3.83 -10.15
CA ILE A 19 27.89 -4.94 -9.40
C ILE A 19 26.94 -4.38 -8.36
N ASP A 20 27.33 -3.30 -7.70
CA ASP A 20 26.57 -2.64 -6.65
C ASP A 20 25.24 -2.04 -7.19
N SER A 21 25.20 -1.56 -8.45
CA SER A 21 23.98 -1.01 -9.04
C SER A 21 22.86 -2.04 -9.20
N HIS A 22 23.17 -3.27 -9.64
CA HIS A 22 22.19 -4.34 -9.78
C HIS A 22 21.76 -4.91 -8.44
N THR A 23 22.68 -5.12 -7.52
CA THR A 23 22.40 -5.61 -6.16
C THR A 23 21.58 -4.58 -5.38
N LYS A 24 21.92 -3.30 -5.47
CA LYS A 24 21.14 -2.21 -4.85
C LYS A 24 19.72 -2.13 -5.42
N LYS A 25 19.54 -2.23 -6.74
CA LYS A 25 18.21 -2.23 -7.36
C LYS A 25 17.34 -3.40 -6.87
N SER A 26 17.89 -4.62 -6.80
CA SER A 26 17.16 -5.79 -6.33
C SER A 26 16.81 -5.69 -4.83
N TYR A 27 17.74 -5.20 -4.02
CA TYR A 27 17.54 -4.97 -2.59
C TYR A 27 16.47 -3.89 -2.33
N GLN A 28 16.54 -2.76 -3.04
CA GLN A 28 15.55 -1.69 -2.94
C GLN A 28 14.16 -2.16 -3.37
N ALA A 29 14.05 -2.94 -4.45
CA ALA A 29 12.79 -3.52 -4.89
C ALA A 29 12.21 -4.49 -3.85
N LYS A 30 13.03 -5.34 -3.22
CA LYS A 30 12.62 -6.23 -2.13
C LYS A 30 12.16 -5.44 -0.90
N LYS A 31 12.90 -4.41 -0.50
CA LYS A 31 12.56 -3.53 0.63
C LYS A 31 11.24 -2.80 0.39
N SER A 32 11.00 -2.30 -0.83
CA SER A 32 9.75 -1.63 -1.20
C SER A 32 8.55 -2.58 -1.17
N ARG A 33 8.69 -3.81 -1.68
CA ARG A 33 7.63 -4.85 -1.60
C ARG A 33 7.30 -5.18 -0.15
N ASN A 34 8.31 -5.38 0.70
CA ASN A 34 8.09 -5.70 2.11
C ASN A 34 7.34 -4.58 2.84
N LYS A 35 7.67 -3.31 2.56
CA LYS A 35 6.97 -2.16 3.13
C LYS A 35 5.51 -2.09 2.67
N GLY A 36 5.24 -2.35 1.39
CA GLY A 36 3.88 -2.41 0.85
C GLY A 36 3.07 -3.51 1.51
N SER A 37 3.61 -4.72 1.60
CA SER A 37 2.93 -5.86 2.24
C SER A 37 2.69 -5.64 3.73
N ALA A 38 3.61 -5.01 4.45
CA ALA A 38 3.41 -4.66 5.86
C ALA A 38 2.27 -3.66 6.03
N TRP A 39 2.17 -2.64 5.15
CA TRP A 39 1.08 -1.67 5.19
C TRP A 39 -0.29 -2.30 4.87
N GLU A 40 -0.37 -3.19 3.89
CA GLU A 40 -1.58 -3.97 3.61
C GLU A 40 -2.01 -4.81 4.84
N ALA A 41 -1.04 -5.48 5.49
CA ALA A 41 -1.30 -6.25 6.70
C ALA A 41 -1.82 -5.39 7.86
N ASP A 42 -1.25 -4.20 8.07
CA ASP A 42 -1.72 -3.25 9.08
C ASP A 42 -3.19 -2.87 8.84
N ILE A 43 -3.58 -2.57 7.59
CA ILE A 43 -4.97 -2.24 7.25
C ILE A 43 -5.89 -3.43 7.48
N ILE A 44 -5.49 -4.64 7.05
CA ILE A 44 -6.27 -5.88 7.24
C ILE A 44 -6.51 -6.14 8.73
N HIS A 45 -5.50 -5.95 9.57
CA HIS A 45 -5.64 -6.08 11.02
C HIS A 45 -6.72 -5.16 11.58
N HIS A 46 -6.66 -3.87 11.26
CA HIS A 46 -7.67 -2.91 11.70
C HIS A 46 -9.08 -3.25 11.21
N LEU A 47 -9.23 -3.68 9.95
CA LEU A 47 -10.53 -4.10 9.41
C LEU A 47 -11.09 -5.32 10.16
N ARG A 48 -10.24 -6.29 10.50
CA ARG A 48 -10.65 -7.45 11.28
C ARG A 48 -11.08 -7.08 12.70
N ASP A 49 -10.37 -6.16 13.35
CA ASP A 49 -10.73 -5.63 14.65
C ASP A 49 -12.08 -4.88 14.62
N MET A 50 -12.44 -4.29 13.47
CA MET A 50 -13.74 -3.65 13.22
C MET A 50 -14.86 -4.67 12.88
N GLY A 51 -14.55 -5.97 12.80
CA GLY A 51 -15.52 -7.02 12.51
C GLY A 51 -15.52 -7.56 11.08
N TYR A 52 -14.68 -7.05 10.16
CA TYR A 52 -14.49 -7.60 8.81
C TYR A 52 -13.46 -8.74 8.85
N THR A 53 -13.80 -9.83 9.55
CA THR A 53 -12.89 -10.93 9.90
C THR A 53 -12.33 -11.67 8.69
N GLU A 54 -13.06 -11.67 7.56
CA GLU A 54 -12.69 -12.37 6.33
C GLU A 54 -11.83 -11.54 5.36
N CYS A 55 -11.35 -10.37 5.79
CA CYS A 55 -10.44 -9.55 5.00
C CYS A 55 -9.08 -10.21 4.82
N VAL A 56 -8.61 -10.25 3.56
CA VAL A 56 -7.33 -10.83 3.15
C VAL A 56 -6.65 -9.96 2.10
N SER A 57 -5.33 -10.17 1.89
CA SER A 57 -4.62 -9.53 0.78
C SER A 57 -5.00 -10.18 -0.55
N ALA A 58 -5.29 -9.36 -1.56
CA ALA A 58 -5.61 -9.79 -2.91
C ALA A 58 -4.51 -10.64 -3.56
N ARG A 59 -3.26 -10.44 -3.18
CA ARG A 59 -2.10 -11.20 -3.69
C ARG A 59 -2.17 -12.70 -3.39
N GLY A 60 -2.86 -13.08 -2.32
CA GLY A 60 -3.05 -14.47 -1.92
C GLY A 60 -4.19 -15.19 -2.66
N GLU A 61 -5.10 -14.45 -3.31
CA GLU A 61 -6.33 -15.01 -3.86
C GLU A 61 -6.17 -15.43 -5.34
N SER A 62 -5.70 -14.56 -6.21
CA SER A 62 -5.40 -14.89 -7.61
C SER A 62 -4.62 -13.78 -8.31
N LYS A 63 -3.89 -14.13 -9.40
CA LYS A 63 -3.25 -13.14 -10.29
C LYS A 63 -4.26 -12.19 -10.94
N PHE A 64 -5.50 -12.61 -11.12
CA PHE A 64 -6.56 -11.81 -11.70
C PHE A 64 -6.96 -10.66 -10.77
N THR A 65 -7.05 -10.93 -9.47
CA THR A 65 -7.40 -9.94 -8.45
C THR A 65 -6.29 -8.91 -8.23
N ASP A 66 -5.02 -9.33 -8.30
CA ASP A 66 -3.84 -8.45 -8.14
C ASP A 66 -3.75 -7.37 -9.24
N ASN A 67 -4.28 -7.65 -10.45
CA ASN A 67 -4.33 -6.68 -11.56
C ASN A 67 -5.43 -5.62 -11.43
N ASN A 68 -6.37 -5.77 -10.52
CA ASN A 68 -7.61 -4.97 -10.45
C ASN A 68 -7.53 -3.75 -9.54
N LYS A 69 -6.33 -3.38 -9.07
CA LYS A 69 -6.11 -2.20 -8.21
C LYS A 69 -6.89 -2.22 -6.89
N VAL A 70 -7.23 -3.42 -6.41
CA VAL A 70 -7.79 -3.65 -5.08
C VAL A 70 -6.84 -4.58 -4.35
N ASP A 71 -6.21 -4.08 -3.28
CA ASP A 71 -5.19 -4.84 -2.54
C ASP A 71 -5.80 -5.66 -1.39
N ILE A 72 -7.00 -5.30 -0.94
CA ILE A 72 -7.68 -5.95 0.18
C ILE A 72 -9.06 -6.42 -0.25
N ILE A 73 -9.34 -7.69 -0.03
CA ILE A 73 -10.59 -8.37 -0.37
C ILE A 73 -11.22 -8.88 0.93
N ASP A 74 -12.51 -8.66 1.08
CA ASP A 74 -13.33 -9.31 2.08
C ASP A 74 -14.08 -10.50 1.45
N ARG A 75 -13.73 -11.71 1.81
CA ARG A 75 -14.36 -12.95 1.31
C ARG A 75 -15.85 -13.04 1.65
N SER A 76 -16.27 -12.41 2.74
CA SER A 76 -17.67 -12.34 3.12
C SER A 76 -18.50 -11.35 2.29
N GLY A 77 -17.84 -10.48 1.52
CA GLY A 77 -18.45 -9.43 0.72
C GLY A 77 -19.11 -8.28 1.50
N LYS A 78 -18.97 -8.25 2.82
CA LYS A 78 -19.59 -7.25 3.69
C LYS A 78 -18.89 -5.90 3.68
N LEU A 79 -17.59 -5.87 3.33
CA LEU A 79 -16.82 -4.63 3.26
C LEU A 79 -17.43 -3.71 2.16
N PRO A 80 -17.89 -2.50 2.52
CA PRO A 80 -18.65 -1.64 1.59
C PRO A 80 -17.77 -0.81 0.64
N ILE A 81 -16.44 -1.01 0.68
CA ILE A 81 -15.45 -0.21 -0.06
C ILE A 81 -14.44 -1.10 -0.77
N ASN A 82 -13.84 -0.58 -1.84
CA ASN A 82 -12.69 -1.15 -2.53
C ASN A 82 -11.41 -0.45 -2.02
N ILE A 83 -10.45 -1.19 -1.51
CA ILE A 83 -9.25 -0.63 -0.87
C ILE A 83 -8.00 -0.91 -1.71
N GLN A 84 -7.27 0.16 -2.05
CA GLN A 84 -5.91 0.13 -2.57
C GLN A 84 -4.97 0.67 -1.50
N ALA A 85 -3.88 -0.03 -1.22
CA ALA A 85 -2.84 0.40 -0.30
C ALA A 85 -1.60 0.93 -1.03
N LYS A 86 -1.05 2.05 -0.61
CA LYS A 86 0.20 2.62 -1.13
C LYS A 86 1.11 3.05 0.01
N HIS A 87 2.39 2.64 -0.08
CA HIS A 87 3.43 3.10 0.83
C HIS A 87 4.56 3.72 0.00
N THR A 88 4.47 5.02 -0.24
CA THR A 88 5.35 5.76 -1.16
C THR A 88 5.76 7.11 -0.58
N ALA A 89 6.92 7.65 -1.00
CA ALA A 89 7.37 8.98 -0.61
C ALA A 89 6.52 10.08 -1.27
N ASN A 90 6.14 9.88 -2.53
CA ASN A 90 5.33 10.83 -3.29
C ASN A 90 3.84 10.50 -3.17
N THR A 91 3.02 11.55 -3.17
CA THR A 91 1.55 11.43 -3.17
C THR A 91 1.09 10.63 -4.40
N PRO A 92 0.30 9.57 -4.22
CA PRO A 92 -0.22 8.80 -5.35
C PRO A 92 -1.26 9.61 -6.14
N ALA A 93 -1.32 9.36 -7.45
CA ALA A 93 -2.31 9.97 -8.33
C ALA A 93 -3.66 9.24 -8.17
N TYR A 94 -4.48 9.68 -7.22
CA TYR A 94 -5.76 9.05 -6.84
C TYR A 94 -6.64 8.71 -8.06
N PHE A 95 -7.02 9.72 -8.86
CA PHE A 95 -7.92 9.53 -10.00
C PHE A 95 -7.38 8.58 -11.07
N LYS A 96 -6.06 8.56 -11.28
CA LYS A 96 -5.43 7.61 -12.21
C LYS A 96 -5.56 6.17 -11.73
N ILE A 97 -5.42 5.95 -10.42
CA ILE A 97 -5.52 4.63 -9.81
C ILE A 97 -6.98 4.18 -9.76
N GLU A 98 -7.86 5.04 -9.28
CA GLU A 98 -9.30 4.80 -9.18
C GLU A 98 -9.91 4.50 -10.56
N ASN A 99 -9.56 5.26 -11.61
CA ASN A 99 -10.02 5.03 -12.98
C ASN A 99 -9.57 3.67 -13.54
N SER A 100 -8.42 3.15 -13.08
CA SER A 100 -7.90 1.84 -13.50
C SER A 100 -8.51 0.67 -12.70
N CYS A 101 -9.30 0.94 -11.66
CA CYS A 101 -10.05 -0.09 -10.92
C CYS A 101 -11.31 -0.47 -11.71
N PRO A 102 -11.51 -1.75 -12.07
CA PRO A 102 -12.68 -2.18 -12.82
C PRO A 102 -13.94 -2.25 -11.97
N TYR A 103 -13.82 -2.31 -10.65
CA TYR A 103 -14.95 -2.42 -9.73
C TYR A 103 -15.49 -1.03 -9.43
N LYS A 104 -16.74 -0.76 -9.88
CA LYS A 104 -17.43 0.53 -9.70
C LYS A 104 -18.67 0.41 -8.81
N ASP A 105 -18.91 -0.76 -8.26
CA ASP A 105 -20.05 -1.09 -7.39
C ASP A 105 -19.87 -0.56 -5.96
N LYS A 106 -18.63 -0.27 -5.56
CA LYS A 106 -18.29 0.24 -4.23
C LYS A 106 -17.39 1.48 -4.33
N SER A 107 -17.47 2.35 -3.33
CA SER A 107 -16.58 3.50 -3.23
C SER A 107 -15.11 3.07 -3.15
N PHE A 108 -14.24 3.74 -3.92
CA PHE A 108 -12.81 3.46 -3.94
C PHE A 108 -12.08 4.27 -2.87
N VAL A 109 -11.31 3.58 -2.04
CA VAL A 109 -10.51 4.18 -0.97
C VAL A 109 -9.03 3.87 -1.20
N LEU A 110 -8.21 4.91 -1.28
CA LEU A 110 -6.77 4.77 -1.39
C LEU A 110 -6.12 5.08 -0.04
N CYS A 111 -5.64 4.06 0.63
CA CYS A 111 -4.93 4.15 1.91
C CYS A 111 -3.44 4.42 1.66
N TRP A 112 -3.02 5.67 1.80
CA TRP A 112 -1.64 6.07 1.57
C TRP A 112 -0.88 6.29 2.87
N LYS A 113 0.19 5.51 3.06
CA LYS A 113 1.19 5.72 4.11
C LYS A 113 2.40 6.42 3.48
N LYS A 114 2.74 7.60 3.96
CA LYS A 114 3.89 8.34 3.45
C LYS A 114 5.18 7.67 3.95
N ALA A 115 6.03 7.25 3.02
CA ALA A 115 7.35 6.74 3.38
C ALA A 115 8.21 7.89 3.97
N PRO A 116 9.01 7.62 5.03
CA PRO A 116 9.92 8.62 5.56
C PRO A 116 10.96 9.00 4.52
N THR A 117 11.34 10.27 4.49
CA THR A 117 12.56 10.73 3.83
C THR A 117 13.76 10.36 4.68
N GLU A 118 14.95 10.36 4.07
CA GLU A 118 16.19 10.02 4.79
C GLU A 118 16.36 10.86 6.06
N GLY A 119 16.58 10.19 7.20
CA GLY A 119 16.75 10.84 8.51
C GLY A 119 15.46 11.33 9.17
N SER A 120 14.26 11.05 8.62
CA SER A 120 12.99 11.48 9.23
C SER A 120 12.07 10.31 9.60
N VAL A 121 11.12 10.57 10.48
CA VAL A 121 10.03 9.63 10.82
C VAL A 121 8.91 9.78 9.77
N SER A 122 8.18 8.70 9.50
CA SER A 122 6.98 8.77 8.64
C SER A 122 5.96 9.74 9.25
N PRO A 123 5.41 10.69 8.48
CA PRO A 123 4.40 11.62 8.98
C PRO A 123 3.03 10.97 9.22
N GLY A 124 2.86 9.67 8.88
CA GLY A 124 1.63 8.94 9.08
C GLY A 124 0.99 8.43 7.79
N ALA A 125 -0.30 8.12 7.90
CA ALA A 125 -1.13 7.62 6.81
C ALA A 125 -2.43 8.41 6.71
N ILE A 126 -2.97 8.48 5.49
CA ILE A 126 -4.27 9.10 5.20
C ILE A 126 -5.09 8.19 4.30
N ALA A 127 -6.41 8.32 4.36
CA ALA A 127 -7.33 7.78 3.37
C ALA A 127 -7.72 8.87 2.38
N MET A 128 -7.55 8.60 1.09
CA MET A 128 -8.04 9.45 0.02
C MET A 128 -9.35 8.85 -0.49
N ILE A 129 -10.42 9.63 -0.46
CA ILE A 129 -11.79 9.20 -0.78
C ILE A 129 -12.49 10.22 -1.66
N PRO A 130 -13.52 9.82 -2.46
CA PRO A 130 -14.38 10.78 -3.15
C PRO A 130 -15.13 11.68 -2.18
N MET A 131 -15.44 12.91 -2.60
CA MET A 131 -16.15 13.88 -1.74
C MET A 131 -17.57 13.45 -1.39
N ASP A 132 -18.29 12.80 -2.31
CA ASP A 132 -19.61 12.23 -2.07
C ASP A 132 -19.58 11.15 -0.98
N PHE A 133 -18.56 10.29 -1.00
CA PHE A 133 -18.36 9.30 0.04
C PHE A 133 -17.97 9.94 1.38
N PHE A 134 -17.16 10.99 1.37
CA PHE A 134 -16.85 11.76 2.58
C PHE A 134 -18.12 12.34 3.22
N TYR A 135 -19.04 12.92 2.42
CA TYR A 135 -20.31 13.45 2.94
C TYR A 135 -21.19 12.35 3.52
N THR A 136 -21.23 11.18 2.89
CA THR A 136 -21.94 10.01 3.43
C THR A 136 -21.38 9.59 4.80
N LEU A 137 -20.07 9.54 4.94
CA LEU A 137 -19.43 9.22 6.22
C LEU A 137 -19.74 10.28 7.29
N LEU A 138 -19.69 11.56 6.92
CA LEU A 138 -20.00 12.65 7.83
C LEU A 138 -21.46 12.60 8.32
N GLU A 139 -22.39 12.31 7.42
CA GLU A 139 -23.80 12.12 7.77
C GLU A 139 -23.99 10.95 8.74
N CYS A 140 -23.38 9.79 8.44
CA CYS A 140 -23.44 8.63 9.33
C CYS A 140 -22.86 8.94 10.71
N TYR A 141 -21.71 9.62 10.76
CA TYR A 141 -21.08 10.03 12.02
C TYR A 141 -21.97 10.97 12.81
N SER A 142 -22.56 11.97 12.16
CA SER A 142 -23.45 12.95 12.82
C SER A 142 -24.68 12.30 13.39
N LYS A 143 -25.33 11.39 12.66
CA LYS A 143 -26.49 10.62 13.13
C LYS A 143 -26.13 9.74 14.33
N SER A 144 -24.98 9.02 14.27
CA SER A 144 -24.53 8.15 15.34
C SER A 144 -24.21 8.88 16.65
N ASN A 145 -23.87 10.18 16.56
CA ASN A 145 -23.53 11.03 17.70
C ASN A 145 -24.65 12.03 18.07
N ASN A 146 -25.83 11.91 17.49
CA ASN A 146 -26.97 12.80 17.72
C ASN A 146 -26.63 14.30 17.50
N LEU A 147 -25.83 14.61 16.47
CA LEU A 147 -25.43 15.98 16.14
C LEU A 147 -26.42 16.65 15.17
N ILE A 148 -27.17 15.85 14.45
CA ILE A 148 -28.24 16.25 13.51
C ILE A 148 -29.43 15.30 13.61
#